data_b3cb388b53dfec2a47dbed9636058b97
#
_entry.id   b3cb388b53dfec2a47dbed9636058b97
#
_cell.length_a   1.000
_cell.length_b   1.000
_cell.length_c   1.000
_cell.angle_alpha   90.00
_cell.angle_beta   90.00
_cell.angle_gamma   90.00
#
_symmetry.space_group_name_H-M   'P 1'
#
loop_
_entity.id
_entity.type
_entity.pdbx_description
1 polymer ?
#
loop_
_entity_poly.entity_id
_entity_poly.type
_entity_poly.pdbx_seq_one_letter_code
_entity_poly.pdbx_strand_id
1 'polypeptide(L)'
;MKIKRIAALAAAALLTVSCVSCSVNKAGTPADESKVEESVPEGVTGSAGNEESNQIPNPMTDVSSIEDINSAVGCSMKNIESASNESYTVFTEGTKLGQYEFFIDNAKYTLRAAKTAEDLSGVYTSEGLLGELVEADTVKDCGDGAFYEKWFDGDMQYSLYGIDTVSEDFDTVAFFFKTH
;
A
#
# COMPACT_ATOMS: atom_id res chain seq x y z
N MET A 1 26.63 -35.87 24.57
CA MET A 1 27.22 -35.06 23.49
C MET A 1 27.15 -33.59 23.90
N LYS A 2 28.30 -32.91 24.11
CA LYS A 2 28.36 -31.57 24.72
C LYS A 2 28.32 -30.53 23.60
N ILE A 3 27.27 -29.71 23.54
CA ILE A 3 27.14 -28.60 22.59
C ILE A 3 27.85 -27.37 23.15
N LYS A 4 28.90 -26.93 22.47
CA LYS A 4 29.69 -25.74 22.80
C LYS A 4 28.94 -24.51 22.27
N ARG A 5 28.52 -23.61 23.18
CA ARG A 5 27.98 -22.29 22.86
C ARG A 5 29.13 -21.37 22.43
N ILE A 6 29.07 -20.86 21.22
CA ILE A 6 29.98 -19.81 20.72
C ILE A 6 29.24 -18.49 20.90
N ALA A 7 29.77 -17.63 21.77
CA ALA A 7 29.32 -16.26 21.92
C ALA A 7 30.02 -15.40 20.87
N ALA A 8 29.29 -14.75 19.99
CA ALA A 8 29.82 -13.74 19.08
C ALA A 8 29.55 -12.34 19.65
N LEU A 9 30.66 -11.59 19.84
CA LEU A 9 30.63 -10.19 20.27
C LEU A 9 30.15 -9.30 19.11
N ALA A 10 29.15 -8.49 19.34
CA ALA A 10 28.75 -7.43 18.46
C ALA A 10 29.55 -6.16 18.75
N ALA A 11 30.27 -5.64 17.76
CA ALA A 11 30.90 -4.33 17.79
C ALA A 11 29.92 -3.27 17.24
N ALA A 12 29.49 -2.35 18.12
CA ALA A 12 28.67 -1.22 17.73
C ALA A 12 29.55 -0.13 17.11
N ALA A 13 29.31 0.22 15.84
CA ALA A 13 29.86 1.39 15.18
C ALA A 13 28.81 2.50 15.14
N LEU A 14 29.02 3.55 15.94
CA LEU A 14 28.26 4.80 15.94
C LEU A 14 28.68 5.64 14.74
N LEU A 15 27.79 5.80 13.77
CA LEU A 15 27.94 6.78 12.70
C LEU A 15 27.04 8.00 13.01
N THR A 16 27.64 9.09 13.42
CA THR A 16 27.02 10.39 13.59
C THR A 16 26.86 11.06 12.22
N VAL A 17 25.64 11.21 11.76
CA VAL A 17 25.31 12.01 10.57
C VAL A 17 25.02 13.45 10.99
N SER A 18 25.88 14.38 10.57
CA SER A 18 25.74 15.81 10.78
C SER A 18 24.70 16.38 9.82
N CYS A 19 23.59 16.93 10.33
CA CYS A 19 22.63 17.70 9.55
C CYS A 19 23.22 19.06 9.21
N VAL A 20 23.45 19.34 7.92
CA VAL A 20 23.75 20.67 7.40
C VAL A 20 22.45 21.43 7.17
N SER A 21 22.19 22.43 8.01
CA SER A 21 21.11 23.39 7.82
C SER A 21 21.47 24.37 6.70
N CYS A 22 20.73 24.36 5.62
CA CYS A 22 20.75 25.46 4.64
C CYS A 22 19.77 26.55 5.07
N SER A 23 20.31 27.64 5.64
CA SER A 23 19.59 28.88 5.87
C SER A 23 19.50 29.67 4.57
N VAL A 24 18.28 29.95 4.11
CA VAL A 24 18.03 30.86 2.99
C VAL A 24 17.94 32.30 3.54
N ASN A 25 18.88 33.12 3.16
CA ASN A 25 18.92 34.53 3.46
C ASN A 25 17.87 35.30 2.64
N LYS A 26 17.10 36.12 3.36
CA LYS A 26 16.16 37.11 2.88
C LYS A 26 16.85 38.46 2.80
N ALA A 27 16.93 39.03 1.60
CA ALA A 27 17.16 40.48 1.33
C ALA A 27 16.66 40.74 -0.09
N GLY A 28 15.92 41.74 -0.38
CA GLY A 28 15.54 43.03 0.09
C GLY A 28 14.51 43.61 -0.87
N THR A 29 13.64 44.45 -0.32
CA THR A 29 12.68 45.31 -0.98
C THR A 29 13.42 46.50 -1.67
N PRO A 30 12.84 47.18 -2.72
CA PRO A 30 11.91 48.25 -2.44
C PRO A 30 10.72 48.41 -3.41
N ALA A 31 9.68 48.91 -2.84
CA ALA A 31 8.50 49.62 -3.26
C ALA A 31 8.44 50.18 -4.70
N ASP A 32 7.26 50.04 -5.32
CA ASP A 32 6.61 51.15 -6.02
C ASP A 32 5.08 51.05 -5.87
N GLU A 33 4.50 52.17 -5.49
CA GLU A 33 3.08 52.40 -5.29
C GLU A 33 2.42 52.59 -6.67
N SER A 34 1.26 51.95 -6.85
CA SER A 34 0.21 52.49 -7.73
C SER A 34 -1.17 52.09 -7.22
N LYS A 35 -1.77 53.07 -6.64
CA LYS A 35 -3.16 53.21 -6.20
C LYS A 35 -4.06 53.30 -7.45
N VAL A 36 -5.02 52.38 -7.58
CA VAL A 36 -6.25 52.60 -8.35
C VAL A 36 -7.44 52.12 -7.54
N GLU A 37 -8.34 53.09 -7.34
CA GLU A 37 -9.57 52.97 -6.58
C GLU A 37 -10.67 52.22 -7.34
N GLU A 38 -11.45 51.51 -6.56
CA GLU A 38 -12.90 51.49 -6.48
C GLU A 38 -13.75 51.28 -7.76
N SER A 39 -14.45 50.16 -7.83
CA SER A 39 -15.89 50.18 -8.08
C SER A 39 -16.51 48.82 -7.72
N VAL A 40 -17.35 48.84 -6.67
CA VAL A 40 -18.33 47.82 -6.33
C VAL A 40 -19.57 48.03 -7.22
N PRO A 41 -20.13 47.01 -7.84
CA PRO A 41 -21.54 46.96 -8.10
C PRO A 41 -22.22 45.98 -7.14
N GLU A 42 -23.08 46.51 -6.30
CA GLU A 42 -24.10 45.78 -5.57
C GLU A 42 -25.02 45.03 -6.53
N GLY A 43 -25.42 43.83 -6.11
CA GLY A 43 -26.73 43.28 -6.39
C GLY A 43 -26.84 42.32 -7.55
N VAL A 44 -26.60 41.01 -7.27
CA VAL A 44 -27.42 39.96 -7.82
C VAL A 44 -27.77 38.96 -6.71
N THR A 45 -28.96 39.09 -6.16
CA THR A 45 -29.66 37.98 -5.50
C THR A 45 -30.02 37.00 -6.58
N GLY A 46 -29.46 35.81 -6.54
CA GLY A 46 -29.79 34.81 -7.54
C GLY A 46 -29.36 33.42 -7.13
N SER A 47 -30.30 32.67 -6.63
CA SER A 47 -30.41 31.22 -6.74
C SER A 47 -29.32 30.37 -6.05
N ALA A 48 -29.74 29.74 -4.98
CA ALA A 48 -29.11 28.53 -4.50
C ALA A 48 -29.11 27.48 -5.63
N GLY A 49 -28.11 27.50 -6.48
CA GLY A 49 -27.77 26.40 -7.36
C GLY A 49 -27.19 25.31 -6.47
N ASN A 50 -27.86 24.16 -6.44
CA ASN A 50 -27.27 22.91 -6.05
C ASN A 50 -26.02 22.74 -6.93
N GLU A 51 -24.86 23.09 -6.43
CA GLU A 51 -23.62 22.56 -6.97
C GLU A 51 -23.63 21.08 -6.61
N GLU A 52 -24.15 20.26 -7.51
CA GLU A 52 -23.79 18.84 -7.53
C GLU A 52 -22.27 18.82 -7.61
N SER A 53 -21.64 18.58 -6.46
CA SER A 53 -20.19 18.35 -6.43
C SER A 53 -19.95 17.13 -7.32
N ASN A 54 -19.38 17.33 -8.48
CA ASN A 54 -18.80 16.30 -9.33
C ASN A 54 -17.58 15.69 -8.60
N GLN A 55 -17.82 15.13 -7.41
CA GLN A 55 -16.82 14.27 -6.78
C GLN A 55 -16.78 13.00 -7.62
N ILE A 56 -15.62 12.76 -8.24
CA ILE A 56 -15.32 11.47 -8.83
C ILE A 56 -15.46 10.45 -7.70
N PRO A 57 -16.38 9.45 -7.81
CA PRO A 57 -16.55 8.46 -6.77
C PRO A 57 -15.20 7.82 -6.45
N ASN A 58 -14.88 7.67 -5.17
CA ASN A 58 -13.70 6.88 -4.79
C ASN A 58 -14.01 5.41 -5.14
N PRO A 59 -13.24 4.77 -6.03
CA PRO A 59 -13.48 3.39 -6.42
C PRO A 59 -13.20 2.39 -5.28
N MET A 60 -12.57 2.87 -4.20
CA MET A 60 -12.24 2.08 -3.02
C MET A 60 -13.35 2.20 -1.99
N THR A 61 -13.84 1.07 -1.53
CA THR A 61 -14.85 0.98 -0.47
C THR A 61 -14.30 0.11 0.66
N ASP A 62 -14.23 0.68 1.87
CA ASP A 62 -13.90 -0.11 3.05
C ASP A 62 -15.09 -1.01 3.40
N VAL A 63 -14.78 -2.26 3.72
CA VAL A 63 -15.73 -3.27 4.16
C VAL A 63 -15.37 -3.78 5.55
N SER A 64 -16.27 -4.52 6.19
CA SER A 64 -16.11 -4.83 7.61
C SER A 64 -15.33 -6.11 7.87
N SER A 65 -15.22 -6.98 6.87
CA SER A 65 -14.65 -8.32 7.05
C SER A 65 -14.09 -8.91 5.76
N ILE A 66 -13.34 -10.00 5.90
CA ILE A 66 -12.85 -10.78 4.77
C ILE A 66 -13.99 -11.49 4.03
N GLU A 67 -15.07 -11.82 4.72
CA GLU A 67 -16.29 -12.40 4.15
C GLU A 67 -16.98 -11.43 3.19
N ASP A 68 -16.95 -10.14 3.50
CA ASP A 68 -17.46 -9.09 2.62
C ASP A 68 -16.62 -8.99 1.34
N ILE A 69 -15.28 -9.07 1.46
CA ILE A 69 -14.39 -9.16 0.29
C ILE A 69 -14.74 -10.38 -0.55
N ASN A 70 -14.80 -11.57 0.08
CA ASN A 70 -15.07 -12.82 -0.60
C ASN A 70 -16.40 -12.78 -1.35
N SER A 71 -17.43 -12.19 -0.72
CA SER A 71 -18.77 -12.04 -1.34
C SER A 71 -18.76 -11.07 -2.52
N ALA A 72 -18.00 -9.98 -2.42
CA ALA A 72 -17.96 -8.94 -3.45
C ALA A 72 -17.16 -9.37 -4.70
N VAL A 73 -16.05 -10.08 -4.49
CA VAL A 73 -15.07 -10.46 -5.53
C VAL A 73 -15.28 -11.88 -6.02
N GLY A 74 -15.82 -12.75 -5.16
CA GLY A 74 -15.99 -14.18 -5.43
C GLY A 74 -14.70 -14.99 -5.21
N CYS A 75 -13.87 -14.53 -4.27
CA CYS A 75 -12.65 -15.21 -3.85
C CYS A 75 -12.84 -16.00 -2.55
N SER A 76 -11.77 -16.63 -2.04
CA SER A 76 -11.77 -17.47 -0.84
C SER A 76 -10.63 -17.12 0.11
N MET A 77 -10.47 -15.82 0.42
CA MET A 77 -9.52 -15.39 1.43
C MET A 77 -9.95 -15.82 2.83
N LYS A 78 -8.99 -15.98 3.74
CA LYS A 78 -9.22 -16.32 5.15
C LYS A 78 -8.44 -15.39 6.07
N ASN A 79 -8.98 -15.17 7.27
CA ASN A 79 -8.22 -14.48 8.32
C ASN A 79 -7.10 -15.37 8.85
N ILE A 80 -5.96 -14.78 9.13
CA ILE A 80 -4.86 -15.43 9.84
C ILE A 80 -4.91 -15.05 11.32
N GLU A 81 -4.92 -16.04 12.23
CA GLU A 81 -5.15 -15.81 13.67
C GLU A 81 -4.11 -14.86 14.32
N SER A 82 -2.89 -14.83 13.79
CA SER A 82 -1.83 -13.94 14.29
C SER A 82 -1.89 -12.52 13.74
N ALA A 83 -2.87 -12.22 12.87
CA ALA A 83 -3.00 -10.89 12.28
C ALA A 83 -3.46 -9.83 13.29
N SER A 84 -2.99 -8.62 13.08
CA SER A 84 -3.37 -7.42 13.81
C SER A 84 -3.50 -6.22 12.88
N ASN A 85 -4.17 -5.14 13.32
CA ASN A 85 -4.38 -3.92 12.52
C ASN A 85 -4.92 -4.22 11.11
N GLU A 86 -5.94 -5.07 11.07
CA GLU A 86 -6.53 -5.54 9.82
C GLU A 86 -7.37 -4.45 9.15
N SER A 87 -7.29 -4.37 7.83
CA SER A 87 -8.18 -3.55 7.01
C SER A 87 -8.63 -4.29 5.75
N TYR A 88 -9.86 -4.04 5.35
CA TYR A 88 -10.55 -4.75 4.28
C TYR A 88 -11.10 -3.74 3.29
N THR A 89 -10.75 -3.86 2.03
CA THR A 89 -11.15 -2.91 0.98
C THR A 89 -11.58 -3.65 -0.28
N VAL A 90 -12.62 -3.14 -0.94
CA VAL A 90 -13.06 -3.63 -2.25
C VAL A 90 -13.00 -2.47 -3.26
N PHE A 91 -12.37 -2.73 -4.39
CA PHE A 91 -12.39 -1.83 -5.55
C PHE A 91 -13.56 -2.24 -6.44
N THR A 92 -14.44 -1.30 -6.75
CA THR A 92 -15.71 -1.58 -7.42
C THR A 92 -15.77 -1.11 -8.88
N GLU A 93 -14.79 -0.30 -9.31
CA GLU A 93 -14.71 0.16 -10.69
C GLU A 93 -13.79 -0.74 -11.51
N GLY A 94 -14.23 -1.13 -12.71
CA GLY A 94 -13.50 -2.03 -13.60
C GLY A 94 -13.48 -3.47 -13.09
N THR A 95 -12.31 -4.08 -13.05
CA THR A 95 -12.10 -5.41 -12.44
C THR A 95 -12.25 -5.32 -10.93
N LYS A 96 -13.23 -6.03 -10.39
CA LYS A 96 -13.39 -6.09 -8.92
C LYS A 96 -12.16 -6.69 -8.28
N LEU A 97 -11.59 -5.96 -7.34
CA LEU A 97 -10.41 -6.39 -6.59
C LEU A 97 -10.71 -6.31 -5.10
N GLY A 98 -10.42 -7.39 -4.38
CA GLY A 98 -10.42 -7.42 -2.92
C GLY A 98 -9.01 -7.22 -2.38
N GLN A 99 -8.88 -6.43 -1.32
CA GLN A 99 -7.61 -6.20 -0.63
C GLN A 99 -7.79 -6.41 0.87
N TYR A 100 -6.91 -7.21 1.43
CA TYR A 100 -6.78 -7.45 2.86
C TYR A 100 -5.37 -7.03 3.30
N GLU A 101 -5.28 -6.03 4.16
CA GLU A 101 -4.02 -5.60 4.76
C GLU A 101 -4.01 -5.99 6.24
N PHE A 102 -2.87 -6.45 6.72
CA PHE A 102 -2.70 -6.88 8.10
C PHE A 102 -1.23 -6.83 8.52
N PHE A 103 -0.99 -6.94 9.82
CA PHE A 103 0.34 -7.05 10.39
C PHE A 103 0.48 -8.38 11.14
N ILE A 104 1.66 -8.98 11.03
CA ILE A 104 2.13 -10.04 11.92
C ILE A 104 3.42 -9.51 12.55
N ASP A 105 3.44 -9.37 13.85
CA ASP A 105 4.48 -8.65 14.59
C ASP A 105 4.66 -7.22 14.04
N ASN A 106 5.78 -6.93 13.39
CA ASN A 106 6.05 -5.63 12.76
C ASN A 106 5.98 -5.66 11.23
N ALA A 107 5.86 -6.83 10.63
CA ALA A 107 5.78 -6.99 9.19
C ALA A 107 4.36 -6.66 8.68
N LYS A 108 4.27 -5.83 7.65
CA LYS A 108 3.01 -5.52 6.96
C LYS A 108 2.83 -6.41 5.75
N TYR A 109 1.63 -6.97 5.62
CA TYR A 109 1.24 -7.78 4.48
C TYR A 109 0.03 -7.18 3.78
N THR A 110 0.02 -7.29 2.45
CA THR A 110 -1.11 -6.93 1.59
C THR A 110 -1.45 -8.11 0.70
N LEU A 111 -2.60 -8.73 0.94
CA LEU A 111 -3.17 -9.79 0.11
C LEU A 111 -4.23 -9.19 -0.82
N ARG A 112 -4.13 -9.47 -2.11
CA ARG A 112 -5.11 -9.05 -3.10
C ARG A 112 -5.64 -10.24 -3.88
N ALA A 113 -6.91 -10.15 -4.32
CA ALA A 113 -7.52 -11.12 -5.21
C ALA A 113 -8.42 -10.44 -6.24
N ALA A 114 -8.36 -10.91 -7.48
CA ALA A 114 -9.25 -10.50 -8.57
C ALA A 114 -9.30 -11.56 -9.67
N LYS A 115 -10.39 -11.54 -10.45
CA LYS A 115 -10.48 -12.33 -11.69
C LYS A 115 -9.83 -11.57 -12.84
N THR A 116 -8.52 -11.64 -12.93
CA THR A 116 -7.72 -10.95 -13.95
C THR A 116 -6.40 -11.67 -14.19
N ALA A 117 -5.82 -11.45 -15.35
CA ALA A 117 -4.43 -11.81 -15.65
C ALA A 117 -3.48 -10.61 -15.52
N GLU A 118 -4.03 -9.41 -15.27
CA GLU A 118 -3.24 -8.19 -15.11
C GLU A 118 -2.53 -8.15 -13.74
N ASP A 119 -1.60 -7.21 -13.59
CA ASP A 119 -0.87 -7.03 -12.34
C ASP A 119 -1.80 -6.62 -11.19
N LEU A 120 -1.73 -7.35 -10.08
CA LEU A 120 -2.39 -7.03 -8.81
C LEU A 120 -1.44 -6.46 -7.76
N SER A 121 -0.13 -6.42 -8.01
CA SER A 121 0.84 -5.97 -6.99
C SER A 121 0.60 -4.52 -6.60
N GLY A 122 0.25 -3.67 -7.56
CA GLY A 122 0.19 -2.22 -7.41
C GLY A 122 1.56 -1.60 -7.08
N VAL A 123 2.64 -2.34 -7.32
CA VAL A 123 4.02 -1.92 -7.02
C VAL A 123 4.76 -1.68 -8.34
N TYR A 124 5.27 -0.47 -8.50
CA TYR A 124 6.12 -0.09 -9.63
C TYR A 124 7.58 -0.26 -9.24
N THR A 125 8.34 -0.92 -10.11
CA THR A 125 9.79 -1.04 -10.03
C THR A 125 10.44 -0.25 -11.16
N SER A 126 11.77 -0.16 -11.17
CA SER A 126 12.51 0.42 -12.30
C SER A 126 12.35 -0.36 -13.61
N GLU A 127 11.91 -1.61 -13.55
CA GLU A 127 11.76 -2.54 -14.66
C GLU A 127 10.31 -2.67 -15.15
N GLY A 128 9.33 -2.17 -14.36
CA GLY A 128 7.91 -2.24 -14.67
C GLY A 128 7.05 -2.59 -13.47
N LEU A 129 5.82 -3.03 -13.70
CA LEU A 129 4.92 -3.51 -12.66
C LEU A 129 5.42 -4.83 -12.08
N LEU A 130 5.56 -4.90 -10.76
CA LEU A 130 6.15 -6.05 -10.08
C LEU A 130 5.45 -7.36 -10.42
N GLY A 131 4.13 -7.38 -10.46
CA GLY A 131 3.38 -8.59 -10.77
C GLY A 131 3.50 -9.05 -12.22
N GLU A 132 3.90 -8.19 -13.17
CA GLU A 132 4.22 -8.60 -14.54
C GLU A 132 5.60 -9.27 -14.63
N LEU A 133 6.52 -8.88 -13.76
CA LEU A 133 7.91 -9.36 -13.74
C LEU A 133 8.09 -10.69 -13.01
N VAL A 134 7.09 -11.12 -12.22
CA VAL A 134 7.19 -12.32 -11.38
C VAL A 134 6.31 -13.43 -11.96
N GLU A 135 6.87 -14.62 -12.12
CA GLU A 135 6.11 -15.80 -12.50
C GLU A 135 5.23 -16.28 -11.34
N ALA A 136 4.09 -16.91 -11.67
CA ALA A 136 3.21 -17.48 -10.65
C ALA A 136 3.94 -18.56 -9.84
N ASP A 137 3.57 -18.69 -8.56
CA ASP A 137 4.14 -19.64 -7.60
C ASP A 137 5.67 -19.46 -7.37
N THR A 138 6.16 -18.24 -7.59
CA THR A 138 7.55 -17.87 -7.37
C THR A 138 7.64 -16.71 -6.41
N VAL A 139 8.37 -16.88 -5.31
CA VAL A 139 8.67 -15.80 -4.37
C VAL A 139 9.78 -14.93 -4.95
N LYS A 140 9.53 -13.65 -5.02
CA LYS A 140 10.51 -12.62 -5.42
C LYS A 140 10.97 -11.86 -4.19
N ASP A 141 12.28 -11.89 -3.95
CA ASP A 141 12.94 -10.93 -3.05
C ASP A 141 13.06 -9.58 -3.77
N CYS A 142 12.40 -8.57 -3.19
CA CYS A 142 12.36 -7.20 -3.73
C CYS A 142 13.41 -6.30 -3.07
N GLY A 143 14.21 -6.82 -2.13
CA GLY A 143 15.18 -6.07 -1.33
C GLY A 143 14.55 -5.41 -0.10
N ASP A 144 15.39 -4.96 0.82
CA ASP A 144 15.01 -4.21 2.04
C ASP A 144 13.91 -4.88 2.89
N GLY A 145 13.89 -6.22 2.94
CA GLY A 145 12.88 -6.98 3.68
C GLY A 145 11.50 -6.99 3.01
N ALA A 146 11.43 -6.71 1.71
CA ALA A 146 10.21 -6.80 0.93
C ALA A 146 10.20 -8.06 0.04
N PHE A 147 9.06 -8.75 0.03
CA PHE A 147 8.85 -9.97 -0.74
C PHE A 147 7.50 -9.92 -1.44
N TYR A 148 7.42 -10.61 -2.59
CA TYR A 148 6.20 -10.69 -3.38
C TYR A 148 6.02 -12.09 -3.96
N GLU A 149 4.77 -12.56 -3.98
CA GLU A 149 4.37 -13.77 -4.69
C GLU A 149 2.98 -13.58 -5.30
N LYS A 150 2.72 -14.21 -6.43
CA LYS A 150 1.38 -14.37 -6.99
C LYS A 150 1.09 -15.83 -7.31
N TRP A 151 -0.17 -16.21 -7.23
CA TRP A 151 -0.65 -17.55 -7.62
C TRP A 151 -2.05 -17.49 -8.18
N PHE A 152 -2.52 -18.60 -8.72
CA PHE A 152 -3.86 -18.72 -9.25
C PHE A 152 -4.60 -19.88 -8.56
N ASP A 153 -5.89 -19.66 -8.30
CA ASP A 153 -6.85 -20.69 -7.94
C ASP A 153 -8.02 -20.60 -8.93
N GLY A 154 -8.05 -21.50 -9.91
CA GLY A 154 -8.96 -21.42 -11.04
C GLY A 154 -8.75 -20.17 -11.87
N ASP A 155 -9.77 -19.32 -11.96
CA ASP A 155 -9.74 -18.02 -12.66
C ASP A 155 -9.42 -16.83 -11.74
N MET A 156 -9.21 -17.10 -10.45
CA MET A 156 -8.86 -16.10 -9.44
C MET A 156 -7.35 -15.97 -9.32
N GLN A 157 -6.82 -14.77 -9.53
CA GLN A 157 -5.45 -14.45 -9.19
C GLN A 157 -5.38 -13.88 -7.79
N TYR A 158 -4.39 -14.35 -7.05
CA TYR A 158 -4.00 -13.80 -5.75
C TYR A 158 -2.61 -13.22 -5.84
N SER A 159 -2.34 -12.20 -5.04
CA SER A 159 -0.99 -11.68 -4.83
C SER A 159 -0.77 -11.32 -3.37
N LEU A 160 0.38 -11.68 -2.84
CA LEU A 160 0.83 -11.32 -1.50
C LEU A 160 2.08 -10.44 -1.62
N TYR A 161 2.07 -9.30 -0.94
CA TYR A 161 3.22 -8.43 -0.77
C TYR A 161 3.48 -8.22 0.70
N GLY A 162 4.71 -8.50 1.14
CA GLY A 162 5.15 -8.32 2.51
C GLY A 162 6.28 -7.30 2.57
N ILE A 163 6.31 -6.46 3.59
CA ILE A 163 7.39 -5.51 3.91
C ILE A 163 7.77 -5.63 5.37
N ASP A 164 9.03 -5.31 5.66
CA ASP A 164 9.65 -5.48 6.98
C ASP A 164 9.57 -6.94 7.48
N THR A 165 9.70 -7.91 6.56
CA THR A 165 9.65 -9.34 6.83
C THR A 165 10.94 -10.03 6.40
N VAL A 166 11.05 -11.32 6.71
CA VAL A 166 12.13 -12.21 6.24
C VAL A 166 11.52 -13.32 5.38
N SER A 167 12.33 -13.94 4.53
CA SER A 167 11.85 -14.95 3.57
C SER A 167 11.08 -16.09 4.24
N GLU A 168 11.56 -16.61 5.36
CA GLU A 168 10.93 -17.74 6.08
C GLU A 168 9.53 -17.38 6.60
N ASP A 169 9.37 -16.17 7.15
CA ASP A 169 8.07 -15.69 7.64
C ASP A 169 7.12 -15.40 6.47
N PHE A 170 7.62 -14.78 5.40
CA PHE A 170 6.84 -14.54 4.19
C PHE A 170 6.35 -15.85 3.57
N ASP A 171 7.22 -16.85 3.42
CA ASP A 171 6.88 -18.18 2.89
C ASP A 171 5.81 -18.86 3.75
N THR A 172 5.86 -18.70 5.07
CA THR A 172 4.87 -19.24 6.00
C THR A 172 3.49 -18.61 5.78
N VAL A 173 3.43 -17.29 5.62
CA VAL A 173 2.19 -16.54 5.34
C VAL A 173 1.63 -16.89 3.96
N ALA A 174 2.48 -16.92 2.93
CA ALA A 174 2.09 -17.30 1.59
C ALA A 174 1.52 -18.73 1.54
N PHE A 175 2.19 -19.68 2.20
CA PHE A 175 1.73 -21.07 2.29
C PHE A 175 0.36 -21.18 2.96
N PHE A 176 0.11 -20.41 4.04
CA PHE A 176 -1.21 -20.37 4.69
C PHE A 176 -2.31 -20.03 3.70
N PHE A 177 -2.17 -18.98 2.90
CA PHE A 177 -3.20 -18.55 1.95
C PHE A 177 -3.35 -19.47 0.74
N LYS A 178 -2.29 -20.18 0.36
CA LYS A 178 -2.32 -21.13 -0.78
C LYS A 178 -2.96 -22.47 -0.41
N THR A 179 -2.99 -22.85 0.86
CA THR A 179 -3.41 -24.19 1.29
C THR A 179 -4.77 -24.25 1.98
N HIS A 180 -5.39 -23.12 2.24
CA HIS A 180 -6.66 -23.01 2.96
C HIS A 180 -7.68 -22.19 2.17
#